data_040e2ac5c18f45c159b9c48daff5dd05
#
_entry.id   040e2ac5c18f45c159b9c48daff5dd05
#
_cell.length_a   1.000
_cell.length_b   1.000
_cell.length_c   1.000
_cell.angle_alpha   90.00
_cell.angle_beta   90.00
_cell.angle_gamma   90.00
#
_symmetry.space_group_name_H-M   'P 1'
#
loop_
_entity.id
_entity.type
_entity.pdbx_description
1 polymer ?
#
loop_
_entity_poly.entity_id
_entity_poly.type
_entity_poly.pdbx_seq_one_letter_code
_entity_poly.pdbx_strand_id
1 'polypeptide(L)'
;MPSREQESSSILSVRLPDELIQRLDRSLDWWETSRRVKSSRNAIIREALGQWLEVHEHEAGLVHMPILRQQFQTAVRRMTHGPDSVPIYRLRQVLQWPRDRFDALLEALRAEHQVVLEEGSPGALSASEIHESYHVHGRLYSRLRWRA
;
A
#
# COMPACT_ATOMS: atom_id res chain seq x y z
N MET A 1 11.35 6.33 30.22
CA MET A 1 12.30 5.49 29.47
C MET A 1 11.61 5.03 28.21
N PRO A 2 11.95 5.58 27.03
CA PRO A 2 11.39 5.05 25.79
C PRO A 2 12.01 3.69 25.50
N SER A 3 11.16 2.69 25.34
CA SER A 3 11.53 1.35 24.90
C SER A 3 12.16 1.45 23.49
N ARG A 4 13.41 1.04 23.36
CA ARG A 4 14.02 0.80 22.05
C ARG A 4 13.18 -0.26 21.36
N GLU A 5 12.46 0.15 20.32
CA GLU A 5 11.94 -0.78 19.31
C GLU A 5 13.13 -1.57 18.79
N GLN A 6 13.17 -2.86 19.10
CA GLN A 6 14.12 -3.79 18.51
C GLN A 6 13.72 -3.91 17.03
N GLU A 7 14.47 -3.23 16.15
CA GLU A 7 14.43 -3.51 14.72
C GLU A 7 14.74 -4.99 14.52
N SER A 8 13.71 -5.77 14.23
CA SER A 8 13.87 -7.18 13.87
C SER A 8 14.55 -7.25 12.51
N SER A 9 15.85 -7.55 12.51
CA SER A 9 16.64 -7.75 11.30
C SER A 9 16.50 -9.21 10.86
N SER A 10 15.98 -9.45 9.65
CA SER A 10 15.99 -10.74 9.01
C SER A 10 17.08 -10.81 7.94
N ILE A 11 17.72 -11.98 7.79
CA ILE A 11 18.76 -12.19 6.78
C ILE A 11 18.12 -12.65 5.49
N LEU A 12 18.30 -11.88 4.42
CA LEU A 12 17.93 -12.25 3.06
C LEU A 12 19.21 -12.56 2.26
N SER A 13 19.31 -13.79 1.72
CA SER A 13 20.40 -14.20 0.84
C SER A 13 19.98 -14.11 -0.61
N VAL A 14 20.67 -13.29 -1.40
CA VAL A 14 20.41 -13.11 -2.82
C VAL A 14 21.67 -13.50 -3.62
N ARG A 15 21.48 -14.33 -4.66
CA ARG A 15 22.55 -14.63 -5.63
C ARG A 15 22.53 -13.56 -6.71
N LEU A 16 23.64 -12.84 -6.85
CA LEU A 16 23.85 -11.86 -7.91
C LEU A 16 24.70 -12.46 -9.01
N PRO A 17 24.45 -12.14 -10.29
CA PRO A 17 25.36 -12.47 -11.38
C PRO A 17 26.76 -11.88 -11.16
N ASP A 18 27.79 -12.62 -11.55
CA ASP A 18 29.20 -12.20 -11.37
C ASP A 18 29.49 -10.83 -12.02
N GLU A 19 28.86 -10.55 -13.15
CA GLU A 19 28.98 -9.27 -13.84
C GLU A 19 28.48 -8.10 -12.99
N LEU A 20 27.36 -8.29 -12.28
CA LEU A 20 26.82 -7.27 -11.34
C LEU A 20 27.74 -7.09 -10.14
N ILE A 21 28.32 -8.17 -9.62
CA ILE A 21 29.29 -8.10 -8.52
C ILE A 21 30.50 -7.28 -8.95
N GLN A 22 31.08 -7.56 -10.12
CA GLN A 22 32.22 -6.82 -10.65
C GLN A 22 31.93 -5.34 -10.91
N ARG A 23 30.72 -5.01 -11.35
CA ARG A 23 30.29 -3.61 -11.53
C ARG A 23 30.16 -2.90 -10.17
N LEU A 24 29.64 -3.59 -9.18
CA LEU A 24 29.50 -3.07 -7.83
C LEU A 24 30.89 -2.80 -7.20
N ASP A 25 31.85 -3.73 -7.35
CA ASP A 25 33.20 -3.55 -6.84
C ASP A 25 33.89 -2.37 -7.48
N ARG A 26 33.81 -2.24 -8.82
CA ARG A 26 34.37 -1.07 -9.52
C ARG A 26 33.75 0.26 -9.05
N SER A 27 32.48 0.25 -8.73
CA SER A 27 31.82 1.44 -8.19
C SER A 27 32.30 1.76 -6.78
N LEU A 28 32.51 0.75 -5.94
CA LEU A 28 33.07 0.91 -4.58
C LEU A 28 34.45 1.50 -4.60
N ASP A 29 35.34 0.97 -5.43
CA ASP A 29 36.73 1.46 -5.59
C ASP A 29 36.72 2.92 -6.04
N TRP A 30 35.83 3.29 -6.96
CA TRP A 30 35.69 4.67 -7.41
C TRP A 30 35.19 5.59 -6.28
N TRP A 31 34.20 5.15 -5.49
CA TRP A 31 33.67 5.93 -4.37
C TRP A 31 34.68 6.13 -3.26
N GLU A 32 35.48 5.09 -2.90
CA GLU A 32 36.55 5.19 -1.92
C GLU A 32 37.65 6.17 -2.38
N THR A 33 38.01 6.08 -3.65
CA THR A 33 39.08 6.91 -4.23
C THR A 33 38.64 8.38 -4.42
N SER A 34 37.39 8.59 -4.91
CA SER A 34 36.94 9.93 -5.31
C SER A 34 36.30 10.72 -4.17
N ARG A 35 35.63 10.05 -3.24
CA ARG A 35 34.89 10.72 -2.16
C ARG A 35 35.40 10.40 -0.76
N ARG A 36 36.41 9.55 -0.62
CA ARG A 36 36.97 9.08 0.66
C ARG A 36 35.88 8.50 1.62
N VAL A 37 34.81 7.97 1.09
CA VAL A 37 33.75 7.36 1.85
C VAL A 37 33.90 5.84 1.79
N LYS A 38 34.22 5.21 2.92
CA LYS A 38 34.22 3.75 3.02
C LYS A 38 32.79 3.25 3.02
N SER A 39 32.44 2.53 1.98
CA SER A 39 31.14 1.87 1.88
C SER A 39 31.34 0.36 1.68
N SER A 40 30.35 -0.44 2.06
CA SER A 40 30.37 -1.88 1.84
C SER A 40 29.37 -2.27 0.76
N ARG A 41 29.58 -3.43 0.10
CA ARG A 41 28.60 -3.99 -0.85
C ARG A 41 27.18 -4.00 -0.25
N ASN A 42 27.07 -4.46 0.99
CA ASN A 42 25.78 -4.54 1.67
C ASN A 42 25.14 -3.16 1.93
N ALA A 43 25.94 -2.14 2.18
CA ALA A 43 25.43 -0.77 2.35
C ALA A 43 24.85 -0.23 1.04
N ILE A 44 25.57 -0.40 -0.08
CA ILE A 44 25.10 0.04 -1.40
C ILE A 44 23.88 -0.75 -1.85
N ILE A 45 23.87 -2.06 -1.66
CA ILE A 45 22.72 -2.89 -2.01
C ILE A 45 21.48 -2.47 -1.19
N ARG A 46 21.66 -2.20 0.10
CA ARG A 46 20.55 -1.75 0.97
C ARG A 46 20.02 -0.40 0.54
N GLU A 47 20.91 0.54 0.23
CA GLU A 47 20.52 1.86 -0.25
C GLU A 47 19.81 1.79 -1.61
N ALA A 48 20.37 1.02 -2.55
CA ALA A 48 19.75 0.82 -3.86
C ALA A 48 18.39 0.13 -3.78
N LEU A 49 18.24 -0.87 -2.91
CA LEU A 49 16.95 -1.51 -2.66
C LEU A 49 15.96 -0.56 -2.01
N GLY A 50 16.42 0.27 -1.06
CA GLY A 50 15.58 1.30 -0.43
C GLY A 50 15.04 2.28 -1.47
N GLN A 51 15.91 2.85 -2.31
CA GLN A 51 15.51 3.76 -3.38
C GLN A 51 14.59 3.09 -4.41
N TRP A 52 14.89 1.84 -4.78
CA TRP A 52 14.05 1.09 -5.71
C TRP A 52 12.67 0.84 -5.12
N LEU A 53 12.58 0.46 -3.85
CA LEU A 53 11.32 0.27 -3.15
C LEU A 53 10.54 1.58 -3.06
N GLU A 54 11.17 2.70 -2.68
CA GLU A 54 10.51 4.01 -2.62
C GLU A 54 9.84 4.39 -3.94
N VAL A 55 10.52 4.12 -5.08
CA VAL A 55 9.98 4.41 -6.41
C VAL A 55 8.85 3.44 -6.79
N HIS A 56 9.11 2.13 -6.64
CA HIS A 56 8.20 1.10 -7.17
C HIS A 56 7.09 0.70 -6.21
N GLU A 57 7.25 0.90 -4.91
CA GLU A 57 6.16 0.77 -3.96
C GLU A 57 5.06 1.81 -4.22
N HIS A 58 5.43 3.01 -4.64
CA HIS A 58 4.47 4.02 -5.08
C HIS A 58 3.70 3.57 -6.32
N GLU A 59 4.38 2.94 -7.28
CA GLU A 59 3.77 2.42 -8.50
C GLU A 59 2.95 1.14 -8.24
N ALA A 60 3.44 0.26 -7.37
CA ALA A 60 2.79 -1.03 -7.07
C ALA A 60 1.65 -0.93 -6.05
N GLY A 61 1.42 0.25 -5.44
CA GLY A 61 0.39 0.41 -4.40
C GLY A 61 0.66 -0.39 -3.11
N LEU A 62 1.88 -0.93 -2.97
CA LEU A 62 2.29 -1.75 -1.81
C LEU A 62 2.68 -0.91 -0.60
N VAL A 63 2.75 0.41 -0.78
CA VAL A 63 3.12 1.33 0.28
C VAL A 63 2.08 1.30 1.39
N HIS A 64 2.50 0.70 2.50
CA HIS A 64 1.82 0.85 3.78
C HIS A 64 0.40 0.30 3.87
N MET A 65 0.17 -0.93 3.38
CA MET A 65 -1.13 -1.60 3.62
C MET A 65 -1.61 -1.48 5.08
N PRO A 66 -0.76 -1.59 6.11
CA PRO A 66 -1.18 -1.35 7.49
C PRO A 66 -1.66 0.09 7.73
N ILE A 67 -0.97 1.09 7.21
CA ILE A 67 -1.35 2.51 7.34
C ILE A 67 -2.61 2.80 6.55
N LEU A 68 -2.72 2.32 5.32
CA LEU A 68 -3.91 2.46 4.50
C LEU A 68 -5.13 1.81 5.16
N ARG A 69 -4.97 0.62 5.74
CA ARG A 69 -6.02 -0.06 6.51
C ARG A 69 -6.47 0.76 7.70
N GLN A 70 -5.53 1.31 8.45
CA GLN A 70 -5.83 2.16 9.61
C GLN A 70 -6.58 3.43 9.20
N GLN A 71 -6.14 4.11 8.13
CA GLN A 71 -6.80 5.29 7.60
C GLN A 71 -8.21 4.97 7.11
N PHE A 72 -8.37 3.88 6.35
CA PHE A 72 -9.65 3.40 5.85
C PHE A 72 -10.61 3.07 7.00
N GLN A 73 -10.15 2.29 7.98
CA GLN A 73 -10.93 1.94 9.17
C GLN A 73 -11.35 3.16 9.97
N THR A 74 -10.45 4.13 10.12
CA THR A 74 -10.74 5.40 10.79
C THR A 74 -11.81 6.19 10.04
N ALA A 75 -11.72 6.26 8.70
CA ALA A 75 -12.72 6.94 7.88
C ALA A 75 -14.09 6.24 7.99
N VAL A 76 -14.13 4.91 7.90
CA VAL A 76 -15.37 4.14 8.09
C VAL A 76 -15.98 4.43 9.47
N ARG A 77 -15.19 4.33 10.55
CA ARG A 77 -15.67 4.59 11.92
C ARG A 77 -16.21 6.00 12.12
N ARG A 78 -15.61 7.00 11.49
CA ARG A 78 -16.09 8.41 11.56
C ARG A 78 -17.42 8.60 10.84
N MET A 79 -17.69 7.80 9.82
CA MET A 79 -18.90 7.90 9.01
C MET A 79 -20.04 6.98 9.50
N THR A 80 -19.72 5.97 10.30
CA THR A 80 -20.71 5.06 10.90
C THR A 80 -21.14 5.54 12.27
N HIS A 81 -22.45 5.65 12.45
CA HIS A 81 -23.08 5.86 13.76
C HIS A 81 -23.79 4.54 14.16
N GLY A 82 -22.98 3.50 14.50
CA GLY A 82 -23.50 2.18 14.85
C GLY A 82 -23.30 1.12 13.77
N PRO A 83 -24.20 0.11 13.63
CA PRO A 83 -24.05 -1.01 12.70
C PRO A 83 -24.33 -0.66 11.22
N ASP A 84 -24.45 0.62 10.92
CA ASP A 84 -24.83 1.10 9.61
C ASP A 84 -23.74 0.91 8.56
N SER A 85 -24.15 0.67 7.33
CA SER A 85 -23.24 0.60 6.18
C SER A 85 -22.88 2.00 5.68
N VAL A 86 -21.67 2.15 5.14
CA VAL A 86 -21.13 3.41 4.64
C VAL A 86 -21.17 3.41 3.12
N PRO A 87 -21.61 4.51 2.47
CA PRO A 87 -21.55 4.65 1.03
C PRO A 87 -20.10 4.69 0.53
N ILE A 88 -19.75 3.85 -0.44
CA ILE A 88 -18.37 3.74 -1.00
C ILE A 88 -17.95 5.05 -1.64
N TYR A 89 -18.82 5.73 -2.38
CA TYR A 89 -18.51 7.00 -3.01
C TYR A 89 -18.10 8.09 -2.00
N ARG A 90 -18.72 8.12 -0.81
CA ARG A 90 -18.34 9.04 0.26
C ARG A 90 -16.97 8.72 0.85
N LEU A 91 -16.64 7.44 1.01
CA LEU A 91 -15.31 7.04 1.46
C LEU A 91 -14.23 7.47 0.47
N ARG A 92 -14.48 7.35 -0.84
CA ARG A 92 -13.55 7.84 -1.87
C ARG A 92 -13.35 9.34 -1.77
N GLN A 93 -14.43 10.11 -1.58
CA GLN A 93 -14.35 11.57 -1.42
C GLN A 93 -13.56 11.99 -0.18
N VAL A 94 -13.70 11.28 0.92
CA VAL A 94 -12.98 11.58 2.17
C VAL A 94 -11.51 11.19 2.08
N LEU A 95 -11.20 10.01 1.53
CA LEU A 95 -9.84 9.48 1.46
C LEU A 95 -9.03 10.10 0.30
N GLN A 96 -9.69 10.51 -0.78
CA GLN A 96 -9.07 11.10 -1.98
C GLN A 96 -7.90 10.27 -2.55
N TRP A 97 -7.96 8.98 -2.39
CA TRP A 97 -6.95 8.07 -2.92
C TRP A 97 -7.16 7.81 -4.41
N PRO A 98 -6.08 7.48 -5.16
CA PRO A 98 -6.20 6.92 -6.50
C PRO A 98 -7.15 5.71 -6.49
N ARG A 99 -7.94 5.58 -7.56
CA ARG A 99 -9.00 4.56 -7.65
C ARG A 99 -8.47 3.14 -7.49
N ASP A 100 -7.40 2.85 -8.18
CA ASP A 100 -6.70 1.56 -8.15
C ASP A 100 -6.23 1.18 -6.73
N ARG A 101 -5.69 2.14 -5.99
CA ARG A 101 -5.27 1.95 -4.59
C ARG A 101 -6.46 1.65 -3.67
N PHE A 102 -7.53 2.40 -3.82
CA PHE A 102 -8.74 2.19 -3.04
C PHE A 102 -9.35 0.81 -3.32
N ASP A 103 -9.45 0.44 -4.61
CA ASP A 103 -10.02 -0.82 -5.05
C ASP A 103 -9.17 -2.01 -4.61
N ALA A 104 -7.84 -1.91 -4.69
CA ALA A 104 -6.93 -2.96 -4.22
C ALA A 104 -7.06 -3.20 -2.71
N LEU A 105 -7.13 -2.13 -1.91
CA LEU A 105 -7.37 -2.28 -0.47
C LEU A 105 -8.74 -2.88 -0.17
N LEU A 106 -9.78 -2.41 -0.85
CA LEU A 106 -11.14 -2.91 -0.65
C LEU A 106 -11.25 -4.41 -0.98
N GLU A 107 -10.60 -4.85 -2.07
CA GLU A 107 -10.53 -6.26 -2.44
C GLU A 107 -9.79 -7.10 -1.40
N ALA A 108 -8.66 -6.61 -0.87
CA ALA A 108 -7.92 -7.27 0.19
C ALA A 108 -8.76 -7.41 1.47
N LEU A 109 -9.44 -6.34 1.89
CA LEU A 109 -10.32 -6.36 3.07
C LEU A 109 -11.52 -7.30 2.88
N ARG A 110 -12.05 -7.39 1.66
CA ARG A 110 -13.11 -8.33 1.30
C ARG A 110 -12.63 -9.78 1.36
N ALA A 111 -11.47 -10.05 0.79
CA ALA A 111 -10.86 -11.39 0.80
C ALA A 111 -10.56 -11.88 2.22
N GLU A 112 -10.18 -10.98 3.11
CA GLU A 112 -9.96 -11.25 4.53
C GLU A 112 -11.24 -11.24 5.38
N HIS A 113 -12.41 -11.09 4.75
CA HIS A 113 -13.72 -11.02 5.43
C HIS A 113 -13.86 -9.87 6.45
N GLN A 114 -13.05 -8.84 6.34
CA GLN A 114 -13.11 -7.67 7.24
C GLN A 114 -14.23 -6.69 6.86
N VAL A 115 -14.65 -6.69 5.60
CA VAL A 115 -15.76 -5.88 5.12
C VAL A 115 -16.80 -6.74 4.40
N VAL A 116 -18.06 -6.31 4.48
CA VAL A 116 -19.15 -6.83 3.68
C VAL A 116 -19.57 -5.75 2.70
N LEU A 117 -19.61 -6.10 1.42
CA LEU A 117 -20.09 -5.22 0.37
C LEU A 117 -21.59 -5.43 0.14
N GLU A 118 -22.31 -4.33 0.00
CA GLU A 118 -23.75 -4.34 -0.24
C GLU A 118 -24.03 -3.85 -1.67
N GLU A 119 -24.78 -4.64 -2.43
CA GLU A 119 -25.15 -4.31 -3.79
C GLU A 119 -26.02 -3.06 -3.82
N GLY A 120 -25.76 -2.18 -4.79
CA GLY A 120 -26.53 -0.98 -5.04
C GLY A 120 -27.48 -1.17 -6.22
N SER A 121 -28.64 -0.52 -6.14
CA SER A 121 -29.53 -0.41 -7.28
C SER A 121 -29.16 0.80 -8.12
N PRO A 122 -28.76 0.63 -9.40
CA PRO A 122 -28.37 1.76 -10.26
C PRO A 122 -29.45 2.84 -10.37
N GLY A 123 -30.73 2.45 -10.29
CA GLY A 123 -31.85 3.40 -10.35
C GLY A 123 -32.02 4.28 -9.10
N ALA A 124 -31.36 3.94 -8.00
CA ALA A 124 -31.39 4.71 -6.74
C ALA A 124 -30.16 5.62 -6.56
N LEU A 125 -29.22 5.62 -7.49
CA LEU A 125 -27.96 6.34 -7.43
C LEU A 125 -27.84 7.32 -8.60
N SER A 126 -27.19 8.45 -8.36
CA SER A 126 -26.79 9.37 -9.44
C SER A 126 -25.68 8.78 -10.30
N ALA A 127 -25.46 9.30 -11.49
CA ALA A 127 -24.37 8.87 -12.38
C ALA A 127 -22.98 9.00 -11.70
N SER A 128 -22.77 10.06 -10.92
CA SER A 128 -21.53 10.27 -10.17
C SER A 128 -21.35 9.23 -9.07
N GLU A 129 -22.41 8.90 -8.33
CA GLU A 129 -22.35 7.87 -7.27
C GLU A 129 -22.13 6.49 -7.85
N ILE A 130 -22.72 6.17 -9.00
CA ILE A 130 -22.45 4.93 -9.74
C ILE A 130 -20.99 4.88 -10.15
N HIS A 131 -20.46 5.97 -10.72
CA HIS A 131 -19.05 6.04 -11.15
C HIS A 131 -18.10 5.81 -9.99
N GLU A 132 -18.38 6.38 -8.81
CA GLU A 132 -17.55 6.28 -7.62
C GLU A 132 -17.83 5.01 -6.78
N SER A 133 -18.80 4.20 -7.14
CA SER A 133 -19.05 2.90 -6.52
C SER A 133 -18.03 1.84 -6.94
N TYR A 134 -18.04 0.71 -6.27
CA TYR A 134 -17.13 -0.39 -6.57
C TYR A 134 -17.78 -1.39 -7.52
N HIS A 135 -17.10 -1.67 -8.63
CA HIS A 135 -17.58 -2.57 -9.67
C HIS A 135 -16.68 -3.80 -9.75
N VAL A 136 -17.27 -4.98 -9.60
CA VAL A 136 -16.55 -6.25 -9.76
C VAL A 136 -17.49 -7.32 -10.34
N HIS A 137 -17.00 -8.07 -11.32
CA HIS A 137 -17.76 -9.14 -11.99
C HIS A 137 -19.16 -8.74 -12.46
N GLY A 138 -19.32 -7.52 -12.98
CA GLY A 138 -20.59 -7.00 -13.46
C GLY A 138 -21.60 -6.61 -12.36
N ARG A 139 -21.19 -6.61 -11.11
CA ARG A 139 -22.00 -6.18 -9.98
C ARG A 139 -21.54 -4.81 -9.48
N LEU A 140 -22.51 -4.01 -9.08
CA LEU A 140 -22.32 -2.70 -8.49
C LEU A 140 -22.49 -2.78 -6.98
N TYR A 141 -21.42 -2.45 -6.25
CA TYR A 141 -21.45 -2.33 -4.79
C TYR A 141 -21.39 -0.86 -4.41
N SER A 142 -22.45 -0.38 -3.77
CA SER A 142 -22.58 1.04 -3.42
C SER A 142 -22.29 1.33 -1.96
N ARG A 143 -22.35 0.32 -1.11
CA ARG A 143 -22.13 0.46 0.33
C ARG A 143 -21.23 -0.65 0.86
N LEU A 144 -20.58 -0.37 1.99
CA LEU A 144 -19.83 -1.37 2.74
C LEU A 144 -20.12 -1.28 4.24
N ARG A 145 -19.97 -2.41 4.91
CA ARG A 145 -20.05 -2.50 6.36
C ARG A 145 -18.78 -3.17 6.89
N TRP A 146 -18.21 -2.57 7.91
CA TRP A 146 -17.07 -3.18 8.60
C TRP A 146 -17.57 -4.33 9.50
N ARG A 147 -16.89 -5.46 9.45
CA ARG A 147 -17.10 -6.53 10.42
C ARG A 147 -16.25 -6.24 11.65
N ALA A 148 -16.90 -6.17 12.80
CA ALA A 148 -16.23 -6.04 14.10
C ALA A 148 -15.57 -7.36 14.49
#